data_eb413a99d54498a3fc986ae49f64f2e9
#
_entry.id   eb413a99d54498a3fc986ae49f64f2e9
#
_cell.length_a   1.000
_cell.length_b   1.000
_cell.length_c   1.000
_cell.angle_alpha   90.00
_cell.angle_beta   90.00
_cell.angle_gamma   90.00
#
_symmetry.space_group_name_H-M   'P 1'
#
loop_
_entity.id
_entity.type
_entity.pdbx_description
1 polymer ?
#
loop_
_entity_poly.entity_id
_entity_poly.type
_entity_poly.pdbx_seq_one_letter_code
_entity_poly.pdbx_strand_id
1 'polypeptide(L)'
;MHDESKIKDIVRQLTDTTCSVLLIPDIFTFNILQSRTEEINGVPVVPLFDSPLNGINMVFKRLEDIIVSSLILILISPILLVIATAVKTTSKGPVIFRQVRYGMDGKPIKVWKFRSMTVMENDDKVIQATKNDTRVTKVGKFLRSTSLDELPQFFNVLFGQMSVVGPRPHAVSHNEQYRSLIQGYMLRHKVKPGITGLAQINGWRGETDTLEKMEKRIEYDLLYIRGWSIWLDLKIIFLTVFKGFINKSAY
;
A
#
# COMPACT_ATOMS: atom_id res chain seq x y z
N MET A 1 -19.46 31.53 12.42
CA MET A 1 -18.01 31.45 12.80
C MET A 1 -17.70 30.38 13.87
N HIS A 2 -18.53 30.23 14.93
CA HIS A 2 -18.23 29.24 15.99
C HIS A 2 -18.47 27.78 15.56
N ASP A 3 -19.34 27.53 14.59
CA ASP A 3 -19.65 26.19 14.08
C ASP A 3 -18.69 25.71 13.01
N GLU A 4 -18.07 26.59 12.22
CA GLU A 4 -17.09 26.21 11.21
C GLU A 4 -15.81 25.64 11.80
N SER A 5 -15.35 26.16 12.95
CA SER A 5 -14.15 25.63 13.62
C SER A 5 -14.42 24.24 14.18
N LYS A 6 -15.59 23.99 14.73
CA LYS A 6 -16.01 22.67 15.23
C LYS A 6 -16.11 21.64 14.09
N ILE A 7 -16.70 22.04 12.95
CA ILE A 7 -16.79 21.17 11.76
C ILE A 7 -15.38 20.82 11.29
N LYS A 8 -14.48 21.78 11.19
CA LYS A 8 -13.06 21.53 10.80
C LYS A 8 -12.37 20.55 11.75
N ASP A 9 -12.57 20.72 13.07
CA ASP A 9 -11.98 19.82 14.06
C ASP A 9 -12.54 18.40 13.98
N ILE A 10 -13.86 18.25 13.78
CA ILE A 10 -14.50 16.94 13.57
C ILE A 10 -13.96 16.28 12.28
N VAL A 11 -13.94 17.02 11.19
CA VAL A 11 -13.40 16.53 9.92
C VAL A 11 -11.94 16.09 10.09
N ARG A 12 -11.14 16.88 10.82
CA ARG A 12 -9.74 16.56 11.11
C ARG A 12 -9.60 15.24 11.88
N GLN A 13 -10.42 15.03 12.90
CA GLN A 13 -10.43 13.76 13.66
C GLN A 13 -10.85 12.58 12.78
N LEU A 14 -11.84 12.77 11.91
CA LEU A 14 -12.33 11.74 11.01
C LEU A 14 -11.31 11.36 9.90
N THR A 15 -10.34 12.22 9.58
CA THR A 15 -9.24 11.87 8.65
C THR A 15 -8.29 10.80 9.21
N ASP A 16 -8.30 10.59 10.52
CA ASP A 16 -7.52 9.51 11.17
C ASP A 16 -8.26 8.17 11.19
N THR A 17 -9.31 8.03 10.42
CA THR A 17 -10.09 6.80 10.30
C THR A 17 -10.14 6.33 8.85
N THR A 18 -10.56 5.09 8.64
CA THR A 18 -10.85 4.53 7.31
C THR A 18 -12.32 4.64 6.94
N CYS A 19 -13.15 5.23 7.81
CA CYS A 19 -14.58 5.40 7.59
C CYS A 19 -14.88 6.29 6.39
N SER A 20 -15.99 6.03 5.70
CA SER A 20 -16.53 6.94 4.70
C SER A 20 -17.25 8.08 5.40
N VAL A 21 -16.79 9.30 5.17
CA VAL A 21 -17.34 10.51 5.78
C VAL A 21 -18.16 11.24 4.72
N LEU A 22 -19.46 11.40 5.00
CA LEU A 22 -20.41 12.09 4.15
C LEU A 22 -20.84 13.38 4.86
N LEU A 23 -20.76 14.49 4.15
CA LEU A 23 -21.29 15.77 4.62
C LEU A 23 -22.68 15.96 4.00
N ILE A 24 -23.67 16.23 4.86
CA ILE A 24 -24.98 16.72 4.41
C ILE A 24 -24.84 18.24 4.35
N PRO A 25 -24.82 18.85 3.14
CA PRO A 25 -24.70 20.29 3.03
C PRO A 25 -26.00 20.96 3.42
N ASP A 26 -25.90 22.15 4.02
CA ASP A 26 -27.04 23.05 4.08
C ASP A 26 -27.37 23.52 2.66
N ILE A 27 -28.55 23.09 2.15
CA ILE A 27 -28.99 23.30 0.77
C ILE A 27 -29.01 24.79 0.38
N PHE A 28 -29.16 25.68 1.36
CA PHE A 28 -29.21 27.12 1.11
C PHE A 28 -27.86 27.77 0.93
N THR A 29 -26.79 27.16 1.43
CA THR A 29 -25.42 27.72 1.41
C THR A 29 -24.53 27.09 0.36
N PHE A 30 -24.92 25.98 -0.22
CA PHE A 30 -24.08 25.16 -1.10
C PHE A 30 -24.38 25.41 -2.58
N ASN A 31 -23.36 25.82 -3.32
CA ASN A 31 -23.47 25.94 -4.79
C ASN A 31 -23.42 24.55 -5.42
N ILE A 32 -24.56 23.88 -5.52
CA ILE A 32 -24.76 22.48 -5.95
C ILE A 32 -24.14 22.20 -7.34
N LEU A 33 -23.92 23.23 -8.13
CA LEU A 33 -23.46 23.11 -9.51
C LEU A 33 -21.97 22.71 -9.66
N GLN A 34 -21.17 22.73 -8.60
CA GLN A 34 -19.72 22.43 -8.67
C GLN A 34 -19.26 21.21 -7.87
N SER A 35 -20.12 20.57 -7.09
CA SER A 35 -19.75 19.41 -6.27
C SER A 35 -20.35 18.12 -6.82
N ARG A 36 -19.57 17.04 -6.75
CA ARG A 36 -20.11 15.68 -6.92
C ARG A 36 -20.99 15.38 -5.70
N THR A 37 -22.28 15.55 -5.86
CA THR A 37 -23.28 15.16 -4.86
C THR A 37 -23.76 13.76 -5.17
N GLU A 38 -23.83 12.91 -4.17
CA GLU A 38 -24.51 11.62 -4.21
C GLU A 38 -25.85 11.77 -3.49
N GLU A 39 -26.81 10.92 -3.82
CA GLU A 39 -28.10 10.88 -3.17
C GLU A 39 -28.24 9.55 -2.42
N ILE A 40 -28.49 9.62 -1.13
CA ILE A 40 -28.79 8.45 -0.31
C ILE A 40 -30.19 8.61 0.28
N ASN A 41 -31.12 7.77 -0.13
CA ASN A 41 -32.52 7.80 0.30
C ASN A 41 -33.18 9.19 0.17
N GLY A 42 -32.93 9.91 -0.92
CA GLY A 42 -33.47 11.24 -1.16
C GLY A 42 -32.71 12.39 -0.46
N VAL A 43 -31.63 12.10 0.25
CA VAL A 43 -30.81 13.10 0.92
C VAL A 43 -29.52 13.35 0.11
N PRO A 44 -29.28 14.59 -0.36
CA PRO A 44 -28.02 14.91 -1.02
C PRO A 44 -26.87 14.89 -0.02
N VAL A 45 -25.80 14.18 -0.38
CA VAL A 45 -24.60 14.05 0.45
C VAL A 45 -23.35 14.36 -0.37
N VAL A 46 -22.34 14.92 0.27
CA VAL A 46 -21.03 15.20 -0.34
C VAL A 46 -19.99 14.28 0.32
N PRO A 47 -19.42 13.33 -0.42
CA PRO A 47 -18.36 12.49 0.14
C PRO A 47 -17.07 13.32 0.30
N LEU A 48 -16.57 13.42 1.54
CA LEU A 48 -15.36 14.19 1.85
C LEU A 48 -14.08 13.44 1.45
N PHE A 49 -14.11 12.12 1.55
CA PHE A 49 -12.95 11.25 1.27
C PHE A 49 -13.38 10.07 0.43
N ASP A 50 -13.73 10.33 -0.81
CA ASP A 50 -14.18 9.28 -1.73
C ASP A 50 -13.04 8.69 -2.56
N SER A 51 -13.26 7.45 -3.01
CA SER A 51 -12.41 6.74 -3.95
C SER A 51 -13.29 6.14 -5.04
N PRO A 52 -12.86 6.21 -6.32
CA PRO A 52 -13.53 5.50 -7.40
C PRO A 52 -13.58 3.97 -7.20
N LEU A 53 -12.79 3.44 -6.25
CA LEU A 53 -12.70 2.01 -5.91
C LEU A 53 -13.89 1.57 -5.04
N ASN A 54 -15.11 1.77 -5.54
CA ASN A 54 -16.37 1.33 -4.94
C ASN A 54 -17.22 0.59 -5.98
N GLY A 55 -18.26 -0.11 -5.53
CA GLY A 55 -19.21 -0.79 -6.39
C GLY A 55 -18.56 -1.68 -7.45
N ILE A 56 -18.94 -1.46 -8.71
CA ILE A 56 -18.48 -2.25 -9.87
C ILE A 56 -16.96 -2.13 -10.12
N ASN A 57 -16.37 -0.98 -9.81
CA ASN A 57 -14.93 -0.75 -9.98
C ASN A 57 -14.09 -1.65 -9.07
N MET A 58 -14.59 -1.96 -7.87
CA MET A 58 -13.94 -2.92 -6.98
C MET A 58 -13.88 -4.33 -7.58
N VAL A 59 -14.93 -4.72 -8.32
CA VAL A 59 -14.97 -6.00 -9.04
C VAL A 59 -13.95 -6.01 -10.18
N PHE A 60 -13.91 -4.96 -11.01
CA PHE A 60 -12.92 -4.84 -12.07
C PHE A 60 -11.49 -4.83 -11.53
N LYS A 61 -11.24 -4.09 -10.45
CA LYS A 61 -9.94 -4.10 -9.77
C LYS A 61 -9.56 -5.50 -9.28
N ARG A 62 -10.51 -6.24 -8.74
CA ARG A 62 -10.27 -7.61 -8.28
C ARG A 62 -9.97 -8.58 -9.42
N LEU A 63 -10.68 -8.47 -10.54
CA LEU A 63 -10.42 -9.27 -11.74
C LEU A 63 -9.05 -8.98 -12.32
N GLU A 64 -8.68 -7.72 -12.44
CA GLU A 64 -7.34 -7.29 -12.83
C GLU A 64 -6.27 -7.92 -11.94
N ASP A 65 -6.40 -7.78 -10.63
CA ASP A 65 -5.47 -8.34 -9.64
C ASP A 65 -5.30 -9.87 -9.81
N ILE A 66 -6.40 -10.60 -10.00
CA ILE A 66 -6.37 -12.06 -10.19
C ILE A 66 -5.66 -12.40 -11.51
N ILE A 67 -6.04 -11.76 -12.60
CA ILE A 67 -5.47 -12.06 -13.94
C ILE A 67 -3.97 -11.75 -13.93
N VAL A 68 -3.59 -10.55 -13.52
CA VAL A 68 -2.19 -10.11 -13.55
C VAL A 68 -1.34 -10.94 -12.60
N SER A 69 -1.80 -11.18 -11.36
CA SER A 69 -1.02 -11.99 -10.41
C SER A 69 -0.88 -13.44 -10.84
N SER A 70 -1.92 -14.04 -11.44
CA SER A 70 -1.85 -15.41 -11.96
C SER A 70 -0.86 -15.53 -13.11
N LEU A 71 -0.93 -14.62 -14.07
CA LEU A 71 0.02 -14.60 -15.21
C LEU A 71 1.47 -14.43 -14.73
N ILE A 72 1.70 -13.50 -13.80
CA ILE A 72 3.03 -13.29 -13.23
C ILE A 72 3.49 -14.54 -12.49
N LEU A 73 2.66 -15.14 -11.61
CA LEU A 73 3.03 -16.34 -10.86
C LEU A 73 3.39 -17.51 -11.76
N ILE A 74 2.64 -17.73 -12.85
CA ILE A 74 2.98 -18.76 -13.85
C ILE A 74 4.34 -18.48 -14.47
N LEU A 75 4.57 -17.24 -14.91
CA LEU A 75 5.82 -16.84 -15.57
C LEU A 75 7.04 -16.97 -14.63
N ILE A 76 6.92 -16.55 -13.38
CA ILE A 76 8.02 -16.54 -12.40
C ILE A 76 8.15 -17.85 -11.63
N SER A 77 7.26 -18.83 -11.84
CA SER A 77 7.25 -20.09 -11.07
C SER A 77 8.60 -20.83 -11.06
N PRO A 78 9.37 -20.95 -12.17
CA PRO A 78 10.70 -21.56 -12.13
C PRO A 78 11.68 -20.77 -11.26
N ILE A 79 11.61 -19.43 -11.31
CA ILE A 79 12.45 -18.53 -10.50
C ILE A 79 12.11 -18.70 -9.03
N LEU A 80 10.82 -18.76 -8.67
CA LEU A 80 10.39 -19.00 -7.29
C LEU A 80 10.95 -20.30 -6.73
N LEU A 81 10.95 -21.37 -7.52
CA LEU A 81 11.49 -22.66 -7.11
C LEU A 81 13.01 -22.60 -6.86
N VAL A 82 13.75 -21.95 -7.76
CA VAL A 82 15.21 -21.75 -7.63
C VAL A 82 15.53 -20.95 -6.38
N ILE A 83 14.81 -19.82 -6.15
CA ILE A 83 15.01 -18.99 -4.96
C ILE A 83 14.64 -19.75 -3.69
N ALA A 84 13.53 -20.50 -3.69
CA ALA A 84 13.11 -21.31 -2.54
C ALA A 84 14.18 -22.33 -2.16
N THR A 85 14.76 -23.02 -3.15
CA THR A 85 15.84 -23.97 -2.94
C THR A 85 17.10 -23.28 -2.40
N ALA A 86 17.52 -22.17 -2.99
CA ALA A 86 18.66 -21.40 -2.54
C ALA A 86 18.50 -20.90 -1.08
N VAL A 87 17.33 -20.39 -0.71
CA VAL A 87 17.05 -19.97 0.67
C VAL A 87 17.05 -21.15 1.63
N LYS A 88 16.50 -22.31 1.23
CA LYS A 88 16.43 -23.51 2.09
C LYS A 88 17.80 -24.11 2.35
N THR A 89 18.68 -24.11 1.35
CA THR A 89 20.02 -24.71 1.47
C THR A 89 21.03 -23.80 2.18
N THR A 90 20.85 -22.48 2.11
CA THR A 90 21.81 -21.51 2.67
C THR A 90 21.55 -21.10 4.10
N SER A 91 20.36 -21.34 4.65
CA SER A 91 20.04 -21.00 6.05
C SER A 91 18.95 -21.90 6.63
N LYS A 92 19.01 -22.15 7.95
CA LYS A 92 18.02 -22.95 8.68
C LYS A 92 16.71 -22.16 8.88
N GLY A 93 15.56 -22.84 8.73
CA GLY A 93 14.23 -22.29 9.01
C GLY A 93 13.28 -22.29 7.79
N PRO A 94 12.09 -21.67 7.88
CA PRO A 94 11.09 -21.63 6.79
C PRO A 94 11.58 -20.79 5.61
N VAL A 95 11.22 -21.19 4.40
CA VAL A 95 11.58 -20.46 3.14
C VAL A 95 10.85 -19.12 3.07
N ILE A 96 9.58 -19.10 3.49
CA ILE A 96 8.72 -17.93 3.47
C ILE A 96 8.68 -17.31 4.87
N PHE A 97 9.02 -16.04 4.93
CA PHE A 97 8.80 -15.18 6.09
C PHE A 97 7.46 -14.44 5.92
N ARG A 98 6.69 -14.34 7.00
CA ARG A 98 5.38 -13.69 7.01
C ARG A 98 5.43 -12.52 8.00
N GLN A 99 5.34 -11.31 7.48
CA GLN A 99 5.39 -10.10 8.30
C GLN A 99 4.00 -9.47 8.42
N VAL A 100 3.60 -9.14 9.66
CA VAL A 100 2.34 -8.43 9.91
C VAL A 100 2.45 -6.99 9.42
N ARG A 101 1.45 -6.56 8.65
CA ARG A 101 1.30 -5.21 8.12
C ARG A 101 -0.16 -4.79 8.20
N TYR A 102 -0.47 -3.50 8.11
CA TYR A 102 -1.84 -3.05 7.93
C TYR A 102 -2.27 -3.22 6.48
N GLY A 103 -3.41 -3.84 6.30
CA GLY A 103 -4.14 -3.97 5.05
C GLY A 103 -5.26 -2.93 4.91
N MET A 104 -6.27 -3.28 4.12
CA MET A 104 -7.47 -2.46 3.97
C MET A 104 -8.21 -2.34 5.31
N ASP A 105 -8.77 -1.17 5.57
CA ASP A 105 -9.45 -0.78 6.83
C ASP A 105 -8.57 -0.92 8.08
N GLY A 106 -7.24 -0.85 7.93
CA GLY A 106 -6.31 -1.05 9.04
C GLY A 106 -6.25 -2.47 9.58
N LYS A 107 -6.93 -3.44 8.95
CA LYS A 107 -6.92 -4.83 9.38
C LYS A 107 -5.55 -5.47 9.16
N PRO A 108 -5.01 -6.22 10.12
CA PRO A 108 -3.70 -6.84 9.97
C PRO A 108 -3.72 -7.94 8.90
N ILE A 109 -2.73 -7.91 8.03
CA ILE A 109 -2.47 -8.94 7.02
C ILE A 109 -1.05 -9.49 7.18
N LYS A 110 -0.82 -10.73 6.74
CA LYS A 110 0.51 -11.35 6.75
C LYS A 110 1.11 -11.25 5.34
N VAL A 111 2.02 -10.32 5.15
CA VAL A 111 2.74 -10.13 3.88
C VAL A 111 3.84 -11.18 3.75
N TRP A 112 3.85 -11.92 2.63
CA TRP A 112 4.79 -13.00 2.37
C TRP A 112 6.03 -12.51 1.68
N LYS A 113 7.20 -12.94 2.17
CA LYS A 113 8.51 -12.66 1.56
C LYS A 113 9.38 -13.90 1.64
N PHE A 114 10.35 -14.02 0.74
CA PHE A 114 11.42 -14.96 0.96
C PHE A 114 12.26 -14.53 2.17
N ARG A 115 12.68 -15.50 2.98
CA ARG A 115 13.57 -15.23 4.10
C ARG A 115 14.92 -14.73 3.57
N SER A 116 15.29 -13.52 3.97
CA SER A 116 16.55 -12.87 3.62
C SER A 116 17.48 -12.69 4.83
N MET A 117 17.01 -12.99 6.05
CA MET A 117 17.72 -12.80 7.30
C MET A 117 17.71 -14.09 8.14
N THR A 118 18.74 -14.26 8.99
CA THR A 118 18.86 -15.41 9.88
C THR A 118 17.92 -15.34 11.08
N VAL A 119 17.61 -14.14 11.56
CA VAL A 119 16.68 -13.85 12.66
C VAL A 119 15.42 -13.24 12.08
N MET A 120 14.26 -13.74 12.48
CA MET A 120 12.96 -13.27 12.04
C MET A 120 12.23 -12.64 13.23
N GLU A 121 12.22 -11.31 13.26
CA GLU A 121 11.49 -10.55 14.27
C GLU A 121 10.08 -10.27 13.78
N ASN A 122 9.08 -10.75 14.53
CA ASN A 122 7.66 -10.42 14.34
C ASN A 122 7.11 -9.59 15.51
N ASP A 123 7.97 -9.18 16.44
CA ASP A 123 7.59 -8.51 17.68
C ASP A 123 7.39 -7.00 17.49
N ASP A 124 6.80 -6.35 18.51
CA ASP A 124 6.44 -4.93 18.54
C ASP A 124 7.65 -3.97 18.32
N LYS A 125 8.87 -4.46 18.47
CA LYS A 125 10.12 -3.73 18.18
C LYS A 125 10.77 -4.26 16.91
N VAL A 126 10.17 -3.96 15.74
CA VAL A 126 10.82 -4.25 14.46
C VAL A 126 11.96 -3.28 14.25
N ILE A 127 13.20 -3.74 14.46
CA ILE A 127 14.39 -2.96 14.10
C ILE A 127 14.54 -3.01 12.58
N GLN A 128 14.38 -1.84 11.95
CA GLN A 128 14.57 -1.72 10.50
C GLN A 128 15.99 -2.16 10.12
N ALA A 129 16.07 -3.03 9.11
CA ALA A 129 17.38 -3.48 8.65
C ALA A 129 18.14 -2.33 8.00
N THR A 130 19.35 -2.08 8.48
CA THR A 130 20.24 -1.05 7.97
C THR A 130 21.15 -1.59 6.84
N LYS A 131 21.82 -0.67 6.15
CA LYS A 131 22.83 -1.04 5.15
C LYS A 131 23.97 -1.81 5.85
N ASN A 132 24.27 -3.03 5.38
CA ASN A 132 25.24 -3.96 5.95
C ASN A 132 24.84 -4.64 7.29
N ASP A 133 23.55 -4.82 7.52
CA ASP A 133 23.03 -5.57 8.66
C ASP A 133 23.58 -7.02 8.67
N THR A 134 24.25 -7.40 9.76
CA THR A 134 24.89 -8.73 9.93
C THR A 134 23.90 -9.90 9.92
N ARG A 135 22.62 -9.64 10.16
CA ARG A 135 21.56 -10.64 10.13
C ARG A 135 21.23 -11.09 8.70
N VAL A 136 21.61 -10.30 7.68
CA VAL A 136 21.27 -10.57 6.28
C VAL A 136 22.18 -11.67 5.72
N THR A 137 21.58 -12.75 5.17
CA THR A 137 22.33 -13.83 4.53
C THR A 137 22.93 -13.38 3.20
N LYS A 138 23.95 -14.09 2.67
CA LYS A 138 24.55 -13.77 1.35
C LYS A 138 23.49 -13.82 0.25
N VAL A 139 22.64 -14.86 0.23
CA VAL A 139 21.51 -14.97 -0.69
C VAL A 139 20.50 -13.87 -0.43
N GLY A 140 20.18 -13.58 0.85
CA GLY A 140 19.26 -12.52 1.25
C GLY A 140 19.70 -11.13 0.77
N LYS A 141 21.00 -10.84 0.76
CA LYS A 141 21.54 -9.57 0.23
C LYS A 141 21.22 -9.41 -1.25
N PHE A 142 21.43 -10.46 -2.05
CA PHE A 142 21.08 -10.46 -3.46
C PHE A 142 19.57 -10.31 -3.66
N LEU A 143 18.75 -11.08 -2.93
CA LEU A 143 17.29 -11.01 -3.06
C LEU A 143 16.76 -9.61 -2.75
N ARG A 144 17.27 -8.97 -1.69
CA ARG A 144 16.85 -7.61 -1.28
C ARG A 144 17.29 -6.54 -2.29
N SER A 145 18.52 -6.61 -2.81
CA SER A 145 19.01 -5.65 -3.78
C SER A 145 18.28 -5.72 -5.13
N THR A 146 17.72 -6.90 -5.46
CA THR A 146 16.92 -7.14 -6.65
C THR A 146 15.41 -7.11 -6.40
N SER A 147 14.98 -6.98 -5.13
CA SER A 147 13.58 -7.08 -4.69
C SER A 147 12.91 -8.43 -5.01
N LEU A 148 13.69 -9.45 -5.29
CA LEU A 148 13.21 -10.81 -5.54
C LEU A 148 12.64 -11.46 -4.26
N ASP A 149 13.03 -10.97 -3.09
CA ASP A 149 12.45 -11.39 -1.81
C ASP A 149 10.95 -11.07 -1.69
N GLU A 150 10.44 -10.11 -2.45
CA GLU A 150 9.03 -9.67 -2.42
C GLU A 150 8.12 -10.46 -3.40
N LEU A 151 8.68 -11.32 -4.28
CA LEU A 151 7.89 -12.09 -5.24
C LEU A 151 6.76 -12.93 -4.62
N PRO A 152 6.89 -13.54 -3.43
CA PRO A 152 5.77 -14.26 -2.81
C PRO A 152 4.55 -13.41 -2.50
N GLN A 153 4.64 -12.07 -2.53
CA GLN A 153 3.49 -11.18 -2.34
C GLN A 153 2.42 -11.34 -3.42
N PHE A 154 2.76 -11.85 -4.61
CA PHE A 154 1.75 -12.17 -5.63
C PHE A 154 0.75 -13.24 -5.16
N PHE A 155 1.13 -14.14 -4.25
CA PHE A 155 0.18 -15.02 -3.59
C PHE A 155 -0.77 -14.25 -2.65
N ASN A 156 -0.28 -13.21 -1.93
CA ASN A 156 -1.16 -12.35 -1.14
C ASN A 156 -2.18 -11.61 -2.02
N VAL A 157 -1.79 -11.21 -3.24
CA VAL A 157 -2.71 -10.61 -4.21
C VAL A 157 -3.76 -11.63 -4.65
N LEU A 158 -3.33 -12.83 -5.03
CA LEU A 158 -4.21 -13.91 -5.48
C LEU A 158 -5.23 -14.30 -4.39
N PHE A 159 -4.81 -14.32 -3.12
CA PHE A 159 -5.69 -14.56 -1.96
C PHE A 159 -6.53 -13.35 -1.54
N GLY A 160 -6.37 -12.19 -2.20
CA GLY A 160 -7.17 -10.99 -1.99
C GLY A 160 -6.78 -10.15 -0.78
N GLN A 161 -5.65 -10.43 -0.14
CA GLN A 161 -5.12 -9.65 0.98
C GLN A 161 -4.41 -8.37 0.52
N MET A 162 -3.85 -8.40 -0.69
CA MET A 162 -3.15 -7.30 -1.36
C MET A 162 -3.69 -7.07 -2.76
N SER A 163 -3.20 -6.04 -3.41
CA SER A 163 -3.40 -5.70 -4.81
C SER A 163 -2.04 -5.66 -5.54
N VAL A 164 -2.04 -5.78 -6.86
CA VAL A 164 -0.82 -5.55 -7.66
C VAL A 164 -0.40 -4.09 -7.53
N VAL A 165 -1.36 -3.17 -7.71
CA VAL A 165 -1.13 -1.72 -7.59
C VAL A 165 -1.90 -1.15 -6.42
N GLY A 166 -1.22 -0.36 -5.59
CA GLY A 166 -1.81 0.29 -4.41
C GLY A 166 -0.76 0.92 -3.51
N PRO A 167 -1.16 1.55 -2.40
CA PRO A 167 -0.24 2.06 -1.39
C PRO A 167 0.66 0.98 -0.82
N ARG A 168 1.97 1.25 -0.70
CA ARG A 168 2.91 0.26 -0.14
C ARG A 168 2.65 0.01 1.34
N PRO A 169 2.51 -1.26 1.81
CA PRO A 169 2.24 -1.56 3.21
C PRO A 169 3.46 -1.26 4.09
N HIS A 170 3.28 -0.45 5.13
CA HIS A 170 4.31 -0.12 6.11
C HIS A 170 4.29 -1.08 7.31
N ALA A 171 5.38 -1.10 8.11
CA ALA A 171 5.40 -1.80 9.38
C ALA A 171 4.38 -1.20 10.34
N VAL A 172 3.80 -2.02 11.23
CA VAL A 172 2.80 -1.56 12.21
C VAL A 172 3.35 -0.42 13.05
N SER A 173 4.58 -0.54 13.57
CA SER A 173 5.25 0.52 14.34
C SER A 173 5.39 1.83 13.58
N HIS A 174 5.69 1.79 12.28
CA HIS A 174 5.75 2.99 11.46
C HIS A 174 4.36 3.62 11.24
N ASN A 175 3.31 2.80 11.06
CA ASN A 175 1.96 3.32 10.93
C ASN A 175 1.54 4.10 12.18
N GLU A 176 1.77 3.57 13.37
CA GLU A 176 1.42 4.24 14.63
C GLU A 176 2.23 5.52 14.84
N GLN A 177 3.50 5.52 14.46
CA GLN A 177 4.36 6.71 14.53
C GLN A 177 3.88 7.83 13.59
N TYR A 178 3.66 7.51 12.30
CA TYR A 178 3.32 8.53 11.31
C TYR A 178 1.85 8.94 11.31
N ARG A 179 0.97 8.10 11.85
CA ARG A 179 -0.45 8.41 12.04
C ARG A 179 -0.65 9.68 12.87
N SER A 180 0.16 9.87 13.92
CA SER A 180 0.08 11.05 14.77
C SER A 180 0.73 12.30 14.17
N LEU A 181 1.62 12.13 13.18
CA LEU A 181 2.40 13.22 12.59
C LEU A 181 1.82 13.74 11.26
N ILE A 182 1.16 12.87 10.49
CA ILE A 182 0.67 13.20 9.15
C ILE A 182 -0.85 13.12 9.12
N GLN A 183 -1.49 14.26 8.89
CA GLN A 183 -2.95 14.32 8.76
C GLN A 183 -3.42 13.49 7.56
N GLY A 184 -4.47 12.66 7.78
CA GLY A 184 -5.03 11.81 6.73
C GLY A 184 -4.18 10.57 6.42
N TYR A 185 -3.16 10.27 7.21
CA TYR A 185 -2.32 9.08 7.02
C TYR A 185 -3.15 7.79 6.88
N MET A 186 -4.20 7.63 7.68
CA MET A 186 -5.05 6.43 7.68
C MET A 186 -5.90 6.28 6.43
N LEU A 187 -6.16 7.35 5.70
CA LEU A 187 -6.94 7.31 4.45
C LEU A 187 -6.32 6.40 3.37
N ARG A 188 -4.99 6.20 3.41
CA ARG A 188 -4.32 5.27 2.51
C ARG A 188 -4.73 3.80 2.70
N HIS A 189 -5.31 3.46 3.85
CA HIS A 189 -5.82 2.12 4.15
C HIS A 189 -7.28 1.90 3.69
N LYS A 190 -7.91 2.86 3.03
CA LYS A 190 -9.22 2.67 2.37
C LYS A 190 -9.18 1.67 1.22
N VAL A 191 -7.99 1.38 0.70
CA VAL A 191 -7.77 0.42 -0.38
C VAL A 191 -6.79 -0.65 0.04
N LYS A 192 -6.76 -1.77 -0.68
CA LYS A 192 -5.77 -2.82 -0.44
C LYS A 192 -4.35 -2.31 -0.70
N PRO A 193 -3.37 -2.68 0.14
CA PRO A 193 -1.99 -2.34 -0.12
C PRO A 193 -1.48 -3.03 -1.38
N GLY A 194 -0.59 -2.34 -2.12
CA GLY A 194 -0.03 -2.81 -3.38
C GLY A 194 1.39 -3.34 -3.27
N ILE A 195 1.78 -4.20 -4.22
CA ILE A 195 3.19 -4.58 -4.46
C ILE A 195 3.93 -3.39 -5.05
N THR A 196 3.30 -2.71 -6.02
CA THR A 196 3.76 -1.45 -6.58
C THR A 196 2.72 -0.36 -6.41
N GLY A 197 3.07 0.90 -6.68
CA GLY A 197 2.15 2.02 -6.55
C GLY A 197 2.68 3.31 -7.12
N LEU A 198 1.81 4.32 -7.19
CA LEU A 198 2.12 5.62 -7.77
C LEU A 198 3.32 6.31 -7.09
N ALA A 199 3.41 6.23 -5.77
CA ALA A 199 4.54 6.76 -5.01
C ALA A 199 5.85 6.08 -5.42
N GLN A 200 5.86 4.76 -5.57
CA GLN A 200 7.06 3.98 -5.89
C GLN A 200 7.62 4.31 -7.27
N ILE A 201 6.76 4.43 -8.31
CA ILE A 201 7.19 4.78 -9.67
C ILE A 201 7.66 6.23 -9.80
N ASN A 202 7.30 7.10 -8.83
CA ASN A 202 7.73 8.49 -8.75
C ASN A 202 8.95 8.69 -7.83
N GLY A 203 9.65 7.61 -7.46
CA GLY A 203 10.91 7.69 -6.72
C GLY A 203 10.79 7.62 -5.20
N TRP A 204 9.57 7.55 -4.65
CA TRP A 204 9.30 7.48 -3.21
C TRP A 204 9.24 6.05 -2.68
N ARG A 205 10.11 5.15 -3.20
CA ARG A 205 10.20 3.74 -2.80
C ARG A 205 11.13 3.50 -1.62
N GLY A 206 12.20 4.27 -1.51
CA GLY A 206 13.32 4.08 -0.58
C GLY A 206 12.97 4.24 0.91
N GLU A 207 14.00 4.35 1.74
CA GLU A 207 13.86 4.61 3.17
C GLU A 207 13.14 5.96 3.40
N THR A 208 12.26 5.97 4.39
CA THR A 208 11.54 7.17 4.84
C THR A 208 12.17 7.65 6.15
N ASP A 209 13.41 8.10 6.03
CA ASP A 209 14.24 8.64 7.11
C ASP A 209 13.81 10.04 7.57
N THR A 210 13.04 10.76 6.74
CA THR A 210 12.50 12.09 7.05
C THR A 210 10.99 12.12 6.96
N LEU A 211 10.37 12.99 7.77
CA LEU A 211 8.92 13.22 7.74
C LEU A 211 8.45 13.68 6.36
N GLU A 212 9.19 14.59 5.73
CA GLU A 212 8.88 15.13 4.40
C GLU A 212 8.79 14.03 3.32
N LYS A 213 9.73 13.05 3.32
CA LYS A 213 9.67 11.92 2.39
C LYS A 213 8.44 11.06 2.62
N MET A 214 8.03 10.88 3.87
CA MET A 214 6.81 10.15 4.20
C MET A 214 5.57 10.92 3.77
N GLU A 215 5.51 12.23 4.02
CA GLU A 215 4.40 13.08 3.57
C GLU A 215 4.23 13.03 2.04
N LYS A 216 5.33 13.16 1.28
CA LYS A 216 5.29 13.02 -0.17
C LYS A 216 4.79 11.64 -0.62
N ARG A 217 5.22 10.58 0.05
CA ARG A 217 4.71 9.23 -0.24
C ARG A 217 3.21 9.14 -0.02
N ILE A 218 2.71 9.67 1.12
CA ILE A 218 1.27 9.67 1.43
C ILE A 218 0.49 10.52 0.42
N GLU A 219 1.01 11.67 0.02
CA GLU A 219 0.42 12.51 -1.02
C GLU A 219 0.17 11.71 -2.31
N TYR A 220 1.19 10.98 -2.82
CA TYR A 220 1.05 10.14 -4.01
C TYR A 220 0.11 8.94 -3.78
N ASP A 221 0.12 8.34 -2.59
CA ASP A 221 -0.83 7.27 -2.25
C ASP A 221 -2.27 7.78 -2.29
N LEU A 222 -2.55 8.99 -1.76
CA LEU A 222 -3.87 9.60 -1.80
C LEU A 222 -4.26 10.06 -3.21
N LEU A 223 -3.31 10.56 -4.01
CA LEU A 223 -3.55 10.88 -5.43
C LEU A 223 -3.97 9.62 -6.20
N TYR A 224 -3.30 8.49 -5.97
CA TYR A 224 -3.69 7.20 -6.55
C TYR A 224 -5.11 6.80 -6.17
N ILE A 225 -5.45 6.88 -4.88
CA ILE A 225 -6.77 6.49 -4.37
C ILE A 225 -7.89 7.33 -4.97
N ARG A 226 -7.68 8.66 -5.10
CA ARG A 226 -8.66 9.59 -5.66
C ARG A 226 -8.81 9.49 -7.17
N GLY A 227 -7.69 9.25 -7.86
CA GLY A 227 -7.62 9.21 -9.32
C GLY A 227 -7.59 7.81 -9.92
N TRP A 228 -7.95 6.77 -9.15
CA TRP A 228 -7.87 5.40 -9.62
C TRP A 228 -8.65 5.17 -10.92
N SER A 229 -8.03 4.45 -11.82
CA SER A 229 -8.63 3.86 -13.02
C SER A 229 -7.81 2.64 -13.44
N ILE A 230 -8.42 1.72 -14.19
CA ILE A 230 -7.71 0.57 -14.77
C ILE A 230 -6.50 1.03 -15.61
N TRP A 231 -6.65 2.10 -16.38
CA TRP A 231 -5.55 2.67 -17.18
C TRP A 231 -4.40 3.18 -16.32
N LEU A 232 -4.69 3.75 -15.16
CA LEU A 232 -3.65 4.17 -14.21
C LEU A 232 -2.91 2.95 -13.66
N ASP A 233 -3.59 1.87 -13.34
CA ASP A 233 -2.96 0.65 -12.86
C ASP A 233 -2.07 0.01 -13.93
N LEU A 234 -2.57 -0.14 -15.16
CA LEU A 234 -1.77 -0.63 -16.28
C LEU A 234 -0.53 0.22 -16.54
N LYS A 235 -0.66 1.55 -16.47
CA LYS A 235 0.46 2.49 -16.57
C LYS A 235 1.48 2.28 -15.45
N ILE A 236 1.02 2.11 -14.20
CA ILE A 236 1.91 1.88 -13.05
C ILE A 236 2.62 0.53 -13.20
N ILE A 237 1.92 -0.53 -13.59
CA ILE A 237 2.51 -1.86 -13.82
C ILE A 237 3.61 -1.76 -14.90
N PHE A 238 3.29 -1.15 -16.05
CA PHE A 238 4.23 -0.95 -17.13
C PHE A 238 5.48 -0.18 -16.67
N LEU A 239 5.30 0.97 -16.02
CA LEU A 239 6.40 1.78 -15.52
C LEU A 239 7.22 1.07 -14.44
N THR A 240 6.61 0.20 -13.64
CA THR A 240 7.31 -0.59 -12.62
C THR A 240 8.31 -1.55 -13.27
N VAL A 241 7.91 -2.23 -14.35
CA VAL A 241 8.80 -3.12 -15.08
C VAL A 241 10.00 -2.34 -15.64
N PHE A 242 9.76 -1.22 -16.31
CA PHE A 242 10.83 -0.42 -16.91
C PHE A 242 11.71 0.29 -15.88
N LYS A 243 11.13 0.98 -14.91
CA LYS A 243 11.89 1.70 -13.87
C LYS A 243 12.53 0.77 -12.85
N GLY A 244 11.98 -0.42 -12.63
CA GLY A 244 12.56 -1.45 -11.76
C GLY A 244 13.93 -1.93 -12.25
N PHE A 245 14.15 -1.93 -13.55
CA PHE A 245 15.45 -2.28 -14.17
C PHE A 245 16.44 -1.10 -14.21
N ILE A 246 15.95 0.15 -14.16
CA ILE A 246 16.79 1.36 -14.38
C ILE A 246 17.18 2.02 -13.04
N ASN A 247 16.34 1.98 -12.03
CA ASN A 247 16.64 2.64 -10.76
C ASN A 247 17.45 1.76 -9.82
N LYS A 248 18.72 2.14 -9.61
CA LYS A 248 19.65 1.60 -8.60
C LYS A 248 19.24 1.90 -7.12
N SER A 249 18.00 2.32 -6.87
CA SER A 249 17.52 2.75 -5.54
C SER A 249 16.99 1.59 -4.66
N ALA A 250 17.31 0.34 -4.99
CA ALA A 250 17.11 -0.77 -4.10
C ALA A 250 18.44 -1.01 -3.34
N TYR A 251 18.59 -0.33 -2.17
CA TYR A 251 19.67 -0.45 -1.18
C TYR A 251 21.12 -0.37 -1.71
#